data_754f2abdd4241ce9ded4167531dd7a79
#
_entry.id   754f2abdd4241ce9ded4167531dd7a79
#
_cell.length_a   1.000
_cell.length_b   1.000
_cell.length_c   1.000
_cell.angle_alpha   90.00
_cell.angle_beta   90.00
_cell.angle_gamma   90.00
#
_symmetry.space_group_name_H-M   'P 1'
#
loop_
_entity.id
_entity.type
_entity.pdbx_description
1 polymer ?
#
loop_
_entity_poly.entity_id
_entity_poly.type
_entity_poly.pdbx_seq_one_letter_code
_entity_poly.pdbx_strand_id
1 'polypeptide(L)'
;MTITTTGSDAVNSRKQGLYDLIEKEYPDIKIVQEEIVQNGTTEEALTIMENILQGGTQVDGVFTTGDVFAIGICSALQANGYAAGEVKVTSVDGTTNAVELIKSGYLEATAAQLPKELGIHCVKNAFDFLNGKDVPAKEELDCLEVNIDNADTYEGF
;
A
#
# COMPACT_ATOMS: atom_id res chain seq x y z
N MET A 1 10.92 -6.34 3.98
CA MET A 1 11.40 -5.85 2.67
C MET A 1 10.43 -4.84 2.07
N THR A 2 10.83 -4.15 0.99
CA THR A 2 9.93 -3.27 0.23
C THR A 2 9.91 -3.64 -1.25
N ILE A 3 8.70 -3.64 -1.84
CA ILE A 3 8.48 -3.74 -3.29
C ILE A 3 7.65 -2.51 -3.67
N THR A 4 8.27 -1.57 -4.37
CA THR A 4 7.71 -0.24 -4.62
C THR A 4 7.83 0.12 -6.10
N THR A 5 7.19 1.21 -6.51
CA THR A 5 7.47 1.83 -7.82
C THR A 5 8.14 3.18 -7.63
N THR A 6 8.43 3.87 -8.71
CA THR A 6 9.03 5.22 -8.70
C THR A 6 8.22 6.15 -9.59
N GLY A 7 8.51 7.43 -9.52
CA GLY A 7 8.03 8.41 -10.51
C GLY A 7 6.96 9.38 -10.03
N SER A 8 6.49 9.29 -8.78
CA SER A 8 5.61 10.31 -8.22
C SER A 8 5.99 10.66 -6.78
N ASP A 9 5.74 11.91 -6.38
CA ASP A 9 5.96 12.37 -5.01
C ASP A 9 5.10 11.61 -4.00
N ALA A 10 3.88 11.23 -4.39
CA ALA A 10 2.99 10.44 -3.54
C ALA A 10 3.60 9.06 -3.19
N VAL A 11 4.14 8.36 -4.17
CA VAL A 11 4.81 7.06 -3.97
C VAL A 11 6.06 7.21 -3.13
N ASN A 12 6.88 8.23 -3.41
CA ASN A 12 8.09 8.51 -2.63
C ASN A 12 7.74 8.83 -1.17
N SER A 13 6.68 9.61 -0.92
CA SER A 13 6.23 9.94 0.43
C SER A 13 5.72 8.71 1.20
N ARG A 14 5.01 7.77 0.53
CA ARG A 14 4.60 6.50 1.15
C ARG A 14 5.81 5.69 1.62
N LYS A 15 6.82 5.57 0.77
CA LYS A 15 8.07 4.88 1.11
C LYS A 15 8.80 5.60 2.24
N GLN A 16 8.93 6.93 2.16
CA GLN A 16 9.60 7.72 3.20
C GLN A 16 8.93 7.56 4.56
N GLY A 17 7.58 7.59 4.61
CA GLY A 17 6.83 7.38 5.86
C GLY A 17 7.14 6.05 6.54
N LEU A 18 7.32 4.96 5.77
CA LEU A 18 7.77 3.68 6.32
C LEU A 18 9.14 3.79 6.96
N TYR A 19 10.13 4.41 6.29
CA TYR A 19 11.48 4.54 6.82
C TYR A 19 11.52 5.40 8.08
N ASP A 20 10.83 6.54 8.06
CA ASP A 20 10.75 7.46 9.19
C ASP A 20 10.17 6.76 10.43
N LEU A 21 9.12 5.94 10.24
CA LEU A 21 8.49 5.19 11.32
C LEU A 21 9.42 4.09 11.87
N ILE A 22 10.08 3.33 10.98
CA ILE A 22 11.03 2.30 11.39
C ILE A 22 12.18 2.92 12.20
N GLU A 23 12.78 4.00 11.71
CA GLU A 23 13.90 4.66 12.38
C GLU A 23 13.49 5.19 13.76
N LYS A 24 12.29 5.76 13.85
CA LYS A 24 11.84 6.43 15.07
C LYS A 24 11.30 5.46 16.14
N GLU A 25 10.52 4.46 15.73
CA GLU A 25 9.70 3.68 16.66
C GLU A 25 10.03 2.17 16.64
N TYR A 26 10.58 1.66 15.53
CA TYR A 26 10.84 0.23 15.34
C TYR A 26 12.26 -0.07 14.84
N PRO A 27 13.32 0.38 15.55
CA PRO A 27 14.70 0.27 15.08
C PRO A 27 15.22 -1.16 14.91
N ASP A 28 14.49 -2.15 15.44
CA ASP A 28 14.82 -3.57 15.28
C ASP A 28 14.35 -4.13 13.93
N ILE A 29 13.44 -3.44 13.23
CA ILE A 29 13.00 -3.83 11.88
C ILE A 29 14.11 -3.50 10.88
N LYS A 30 14.51 -4.51 10.10
CA LYS A 30 15.56 -4.37 9.08
C LYS A 30 14.96 -4.53 7.69
N ILE A 31 15.24 -3.57 6.83
CA ILE A 31 14.92 -3.69 5.41
C ILE A 31 16.02 -4.54 4.77
N VAL A 32 15.73 -5.83 4.56
CA VAL A 32 16.70 -6.80 4.02
C VAL A 32 16.83 -6.73 2.51
N GLN A 33 15.79 -6.23 1.81
CA GLN A 33 15.79 -6.09 0.35
C GLN A 33 14.81 -5.00 -0.09
N GLU A 34 15.16 -4.30 -1.14
CA GLU A 34 14.34 -3.30 -1.81
C GLU A 34 14.26 -3.60 -3.30
N GLU A 35 13.07 -3.65 -3.85
CA GLU A 35 12.82 -3.90 -5.26
C GLU A 35 11.92 -2.82 -5.87
N ILE A 36 12.09 -2.57 -7.16
CA ILE A 36 11.33 -1.56 -7.90
C ILE A 36 10.56 -2.24 -9.03
N VAL A 37 9.24 -2.07 -9.01
CA VAL A 37 8.34 -2.46 -10.09
C VAL A 37 8.41 -1.39 -11.18
N GLN A 38 9.06 -1.68 -12.29
CA GLN A 38 9.37 -0.70 -13.36
C GLN A 38 8.14 -0.38 -14.20
N ASN A 39 7.35 -1.40 -14.53
CA ASN A 39 6.18 -1.27 -15.39
C ASN A 39 4.89 -1.03 -14.62
N GLY A 40 4.93 -1.09 -13.28
CA GLY A 40 3.79 -0.82 -12.42
C GLY A 40 2.69 -1.90 -12.49
N THR A 41 3.02 -3.16 -12.79
CA THR A 41 2.03 -4.23 -12.98
C THR A 41 2.08 -5.28 -11.87
N THR A 42 0.94 -5.96 -11.67
CA THR A 42 0.78 -7.11 -10.77
C THR A 42 1.72 -8.25 -11.14
N GLU A 43 1.85 -8.56 -12.44
CA GLU A 43 2.68 -9.65 -12.95
C GLU A 43 4.16 -9.44 -12.68
N GLU A 44 4.61 -8.18 -12.76
CA GLU A 44 5.99 -7.85 -12.43
C GLU A 44 6.25 -8.00 -10.93
N ALA A 45 5.34 -7.52 -10.08
CA ALA A 45 5.45 -7.69 -8.62
C ALA A 45 5.43 -9.18 -8.21
N LEU A 46 4.59 -10.00 -8.87
CA LEU A 46 4.56 -11.44 -8.70
C LEU A 46 5.92 -12.05 -9.04
N THR A 47 6.46 -11.73 -10.22
CA THR A 47 7.77 -12.26 -10.67
C THR A 47 8.91 -11.85 -9.74
N ILE A 48 8.90 -10.60 -9.28
CA ILE A 48 9.89 -10.10 -8.30
C ILE A 48 9.83 -10.94 -7.03
N MET A 49 8.62 -11.13 -6.47
CA MET A 49 8.46 -11.89 -5.23
C MET A 49 8.86 -13.36 -5.41
N GLU A 50 8.50 -14.01 -6.51
CA GLU A 50 8.92 -15.38 -6.81
C GLU A 50 10.46 -15.50 -6.86
N ASN A 51 11.14 -14.56 -7.50
CA ASN A 51 12.61 -14.54 -7.56
C ASN A 51 13.25 -14.41 -6.18
N ILE A 52 12.67 -13.59 -5.31
CA ILE A 52 13.12 -13.41 -3.93
C ILE A 52 12.99 -14.72 -3.13
N LEU A 53 11.83 -15.37 -3.23
CA LEU A 53 11.58 -16.64 -2.55
C LEU A 53 12.50 -17.74 -3.05
N GLN A 54 12.71 -17.84 -4.37
CA GLN A 54 13.64 -18.79 -4.98
C GLN A 54 15.10 -18.52 -4.60
N GLY A 55 15.45 -17.26 -4.38
CA GLY A 55 16.77 -16.84 -3.88
C GLY A 55 17.04 -17.22 -2.43
N GLY A 56 16.04 -17.71 -1.71
CA GLY A 56 16.16 -18.13 -0.31
C GLY A 56 16.23 -16.97 0.69
N THR A 57 15.89 -15.76 0.28
CA THR A 57 15.80 -14.62 1.20
C THR A 57 14.65 -14.84 2.18
N GLN A 58 14.97 -14.87 3.47
CA GLN A 58 13.94 -14.92 4.51
C GLN A 58 13.30 -13.54 4.67
N VAL A 59 11.98 -13.51 4.61
CA VAL A 59 11.18 -12.28 4.69
C VAL A 59 10.04 -12.50 5.67
N ASP A 60 10.00 -11.71 6.73
CA ASP A 60 8.91 -11.74 7.72
C ASP A 60 7.76 -10.80 7.31
N GLY A 61 8.07 -9.76 6.52
CA GLY A 61 7.07 -8.81 6.05
C GLY A 61 7.46 -8.10 4.76
N VAL A 62 6.45 -7.67 4.02
CA VAL A 62 6.56 -6.91 2.77
C VAL A 62 5.68 -5.67 2.87
N PHE A 63 6.29 -4.50 2.70
CA PHE A 63 5.57 -3.27 2.42
C PHE A 63 5.57 -2.97 0.93
N THR A 64 4.42 -2.58 0.39
CA THR A 64 4.31 -2.11 -0.98
C THR A 64 3.50 -0.83 -1.08
N THR A 65 3.83 0.00 -2.06
CA THR A 65 3.24 1.32 -2.24
C THR A 65 1.92 1.32 -3.02
N GLY A 66 1.37 0.15 -3.34
CA GLY A 66 0.07 0.05 -4.02
C GLY A 66 -0.51 -1.35 -3.96
N ASP A 67 -1.83 -1.45 -3.89
CA ASP A 67 -2.56 -2.72 -3.83
C ASP A 67 -2.35 -3.59 -5.07
N VAL A 68 -2.14 -2.96 -6.23
CA VAL A 68 -1.83 -3.66 -7.49
C VAL A 68 -0.59 -4.56 -7.36
N PHE A 69 0.38 -4.15 -6.56
CA PHE A 69 1.58 -4.94 -6.29
C PHE A 69 1.31 -5.99 -5.21
N ALA A 70 0.52 -5.65 -4.18
CA ALA A 70 0.14 -6.60 -3.13
C ALA A 70 -0.55 -7.84 -3.70
N ILE A 71 -1.39 -7.69 -4.72
CA ILE A 71 -2.04 -8.81 -5.42
C ILE A 71 -0.99 -9.78 -5.98
N GLY A 72 0.04 -9.28 -6.66
CA GLY A 72 1.11 -10.10 -7.21
C GLY A 72 1.95 -10.78 -6.12
N ILE A 73 2.32 -10.01 -5.09
CA ILE A 73 3.08 -10.50 -3.94
C ILE A 73 2.35 -11.64 -3.22
N CYS A 74 1.07 -11.42 -2.86
CA CYS A 74 0.25 -12.42 -2.19
C CYS A 74 0.05 -13.68 -3.07
N SER A 75 -0.12 -13.51 -4.39
CA SER A 75 -0.22 -14.63 -5.33
C SER A 75 1.07 -15.46 -5.37
N ALA A 76 2.25 -14.82 -5.36
CA ALA A 76 3.54 -15.50 -5.30
C ALA A 76 3.71 -16.28 -3.98
N LEU A 77 3.32 -15.69 -2.85
CA LEU A 77 3.37 -16.36 -1.55
C LEU A 77 2.48 -17.62 -1.55
N GLN A 78 1.24 -17.49 -2.03
CA GLN A 78 0.30 -18.62 -2.15
C GLN A 78 0.86 -19.73 -3.04
N ALA A 79 1.38 -19.38 -4.23
CA ALA A 79 1.93 -20.35 -5.19
C ALA A 79 3.15 -21.10 -4.64
N ASN A 80 3.91 -20.48 -3.73
CA ASN A 80 5.07 -21.08 -3.07
C ASN A 80 4.76 -21.74 -1.73
N GLY A 81 3.48 -21.90 -1.38
CA GLY A 81 3.02 -22.70 -0.23
C GLY A 81 3.04 -21.99 1.12
N TYR A 82 3.22 -20.68 1.15
CA TYR A 82 3.12 -19.89 2.38
C TYR A 82 1.66 -19.83 2.86
N ALA A 83 1.47 -20.03 4.15
CA ALA A 83 0.15 -19.89 4.75
C ALA A 83 -0.27 -18.42 4.84
N ALA A 84 -1.58 -18.18 4.91
CA ALA A 84 -2.12 -16.83 5.14
C ALA A 84 -1.53 -16.25 6.43
N GLY A 85 -1.02 -15.01 6.35
CA GLY A 85 -0.41 -14.30 7.47
C GLY A 85 0.99 -14.78 7.88
N GLU A 86 1.57 -15.78 7.22
CA GLU A 86 2.94 -16.23 7.51
C GLU A 86 3.97 -15.15 7.16
N VAL A 87 3.78 -14.45 6.04
CA VAL A 87 4.49 -13.22 5.68
C VAL A 87 3.51 -12.06 5.79
N LYS A 88 3.84 -11.05 6.59
CA LYS A 88 2.99 -9.87 6.80
C LYS A 88 3.09 -8.92 5.62
N VAL A 89 2.05 -8.84 4.81
CA VAL A 89 2.00 -7.92 3.65
C VAL A 89 1.15 -6.72 3.98
N THR A 90 1.64 -5.52 3.71
CA THR A 90 0.89 -4.27 3.85
C THR A 90 0.99 -3.44 2.59
N SER A 91 -0.06 -2.68 2.28
CA SER A 91 -0.15 -1.91 1.04
C SER A 91 -0.83 -0.56 1.21
N VAL A 92 -1.07 0.12 0.12
CA VAL A 92 -1.78 1.39 0.04
C VAL A 92 -2.75 1.33 -1.12
N ASP A 93 -3.87 1.94 -1.02
CA ASP A 93 -4.92 2.39 -1.92
C ASP A 93 -6.32 2.07 -1.37
N GLY A 94 -6.60 0.85 -0.90
CA GLY A 94 -7.93 0.46 -0.39
C GLY A 94 -8.85 -0.08 -1.47
N THR A 95 -8.30 -0.81 -2.44
CA THR A 95 -9.09 -1.39 -3.54
C THR A 95 -9.92 -2.59 -3.08
N THR A 96 -10.99 -2.89 -3.81
CA THR A 96 -11.84 -4.07 -3.57
C THR A 96 -11.01 -5.37 -3.51
N ASN A 97 -10.02 -5.52 -4.39
CA ASN A 97 -9.15 -6.70 -4.40
C ASN A 97 -8.28 -6.80 -3.13
N ALA A 98 -7.80 -5.67 -2.60
CA ALA A 98 -7.06 -5.65 -1.34
C ALA A 98 -7.96 -6.08 -0.17
N VAL A 99 -9.21 -5.63 -0.15
CA VAL A 99 -10.19 -6.05 0.86
C VAL A 99 -10.39 -7.58 0.86
N GLU A 100 -10.50 -8.19 -0.31
CA GLU A 100 -10.61 -9.66 -0.42
C GLU A 100 -9.33 -10.37 0.05
N LEU A 101 -8.16 -9.82 -0.21
CA LEU A 101 -6.89 -10.35 0.30
C LEU A 101 -6.80 -10.23 1.83
N ILE A 102 -7.31 -9.14 2.41
CA ILE A 102 -7.39 -8.98 3.87
C ILE A 102 -8.32 -10.04 4.47
N LYS A 103 -9.52 -10.22 3.90
CA LYS A 103 -10.48 -11.24 4.35
C LYS A 103 -9.94 -12.65 4.26
N SER A 104 -9.09 -12.92 3.26
CA SER A 104 -8.43 -14.22 3.11
C SER A 104 -7.17 -14.38 3.99
N GLY A 105 -6.73 -13.32 4.67
CA GLY A 105 -5.58 -13.29 5.56
C GLY A 105 -4.21 -13.21 4.87
N TYR A 106 -4.16 -12.98 3.56
CA TYR A 106 -2.89 -12.82 2.83
C TYR A 106 -2.38 -11.38 2.81
N LEU A 107 -3.24 -10.40 3.02
CA LEU A 107 -2.89 -9.01 3.24
C LEU A 107 -3.26 -8.63 4.68
N GLU A 108 -2.34 -8.02 5.40
CA GLU A 108 -2.59 -7.60 6.80
C GLU A 108 -3.45 -6.34 6.85
N ALA A 109 -3.06 -5.34 6.05
CA ALA A 109 -3.75 -4.08 5.98
C ALA A 109 -3.44 -3.32 4.68
N THR A 110 -4.32 -2.40 4.31
CA THR A 110 -4.07 -1.37 3.32
C THR A 110 -4.43 0.01 3.87
N ALA A 111 -3.61 1.02 3.55
CA ALA A 111 -3.92 2.41 3.83
C ALA A 111 -4.82 2.96 2.71
N ALA A 112 -6.13 2.90 2.92
CA ALA A 112 -7.10 3.29 1.91
C ALA A 112 -7.08 4.80 1.67
N GLN A 113 -6.88 5.19 0.43
CA GLN A 113 -7.16 6.53 -0.04
C GLN A 113 -8.68 6.72 -0.10
N LEU A 114 -9.14 7.95 0.09
CA LEU A 114 -10.57 8.28 0.05
C LEU A 114 -10.87 9.10 -1.22
N PRO A 115 -10.89 8.50 -2.42
CA PRO A 115 -10.99 9.23 -3.69
C PRO A 115 -12.29 10.04 -3.82
N LYS A 116 -13.37 9.57 -3.21
CA LYS A 116 -14.64 10.30 -3.17
C LYS A 116 -14.50 11.60 -2.37
N GLU A 117 -13.91 11.52 -1.19
CA GLU A 117 -13.67 12.70 -0.33
C GLU A 117 -12.70 13.67 -1.04
N LEU A 118 -11.63 13.15 -1.64
CA LEU A 118 -10.70 13.96 -2.42
C LEU A 118 -11.42 14.73 -3.54
N GLY A 119 -12.31 14.07 -4.29
CA GLY A 119 -13.11 14.72 -5.33
C GLY A 119 -14.04 15.81 -4.79
N ILE A 120 -14.69 15.56 -3.64
CA ILE A 120 -15.56 16.54 -2.96
C ILE A 120 -14.74 17.77 -2.55
N HIS A 121 -13.59 17.58 -1.91
CA HIS A 121 -12.72 18.68 -1.47
C HIS A 121 -12.18 19.49 -2.66
N CYS A 122 -11.77 18.86 -3.75
CA CYS A 122 -11.32 19.54 -4.96
C CYS A 122 -12.40 20.47 -5.52
N VAL A 123 -13.63 19.97 -5.68
CA VAL A 123 -14.75 20.78 -6.23
C VAL A 123 -15.13 21.90 -5.26
N LYS A 124 -15.21 21.61 -3.97
CA LYS A 124 -15.53 22.61 -2.95
C LYS A 124 -14.52 23.75 -2.91
N ASN A 125 -13.22 23.41 -2.90
CA ASN A 125 -12.16 24.42 -2.87
C ASN A 125 -12.15 25.27 -4.16
N ALA A 126 -12.37 24.67 -5.32
CA ALA A 126 -12.49 25.40 -6.57
C ALA A 126 -13.69 26.37 -6.55
N PHE A 127 -14.84 25.93 -6.05
CA PHE A 127 -16.03 26.77 -5.92
C PHE A 127 -15.80 27.93 -4.94
N ASP A 128 -15.20 27.67 -3.79
CA ASP A 128 -14.92 28.69 -2.77
C ASP A 128 -13.92 29.73 -3.29
N PHE A 129 -12.85 29.29 -4.00
CA PHE A 129 -11.89 30.19 -4.63
C PHE A 129 -12.55 31.09 -5.68
N LEU A 130 -13.39 30.55 -6.56
CA LEU A 130 -14.11 31.33 -7.57
C LEU A 130 -15.10 32.33 -6.97
N ASN A 131 -15.54 32.14 -5.75
CA ASN A 131 -16.39 33.08 -5.00
C ASN A 131 -15.61 34.02 -4.08
N GLY A 132 -14.28 34.11 -4.26
CA GLY A 132 -13.43 35.06 -3.54
C GLY A 132 -13.15 34.67 -2.08
N LYS A 133 -13.36 33.42 -1.71
CA LYS A 133 -12.95 32.91 -0.40
C LYS A 133 -11.50 32.46 -0.42
N ASP A 134 -10.85 32.57 0.73
CA ASP A 134 -9.53 31.98 0.93
C ASP A 134 -9.64 30.45 0.97
N VAL A 135 -8.77 29.78 0.20
CA VAL A 135 -8.62 28.32 0.23
C VAL A 135 -7.18 27.97 0.58
N PRO A 136 -6.94 26.85 1.28
CA PRO A 136 -5.59 26.44 1.65
C PRO A 136 -4.78 26.12 0.39
N ALA A 137 -3.51 26.53 0.35
CA ALA A 137 -2.60 26.19 -0.74
C ALA A 137 -2.28 24.69 -0.80
N LYS A 138 -2.39 24.00 0.34
CA LYS A 138 -2.22 22.55 0.50
C LYS A 138 -3.28 22.06 1.50
N GLU A 139 -3.97 21.00 1.15
CA GLU A 139 -4.89 20.28 2.01
C GLU A 139 -4.50 18.81 2.03
N GLU A 140 -4.31 18.26 3.19
CA GLU A 140 -3.98 16.84 3.39
C GLU A 140 -5.22 16.12 3.91
N LEU A 141 -5.56 15.00 3.29
CA LEU A 141 -6.63 14.12 3.73
C LEU A 141 -6.02 12.89 4.37
N ASP A 142 -6.57 12.48 5.49
CA ASP A 142 -6.17 11.24 6.15
C ASP A 142 -6.52 10.03 5.31
N CYS A 143 -5.69 8.98 5.41
CA CYS A 143 -6.03 7.65 4.92
C CYS A 143 -6.80 6.88 5.99
N LEU A 144 -7.66 5.96 5.56
CA LEU A 144 -8.30 5.00 6.44
C LEU A 144 -7.48 3.71 6.48
N GLU A 145 -7.07 3.26 7.66
CA GLU A 145 -6.54 1.91 7.79
C GLU A 145 -7.66 0.89 7.61
N VAL A 146 -7.49 -0.01 6.64
CA VAL A 146 -8.38 -1.15 6.41
C VAL A 146 -7.61 -2.43 6.74
N ASN A 147 -8.11 -3.16 7.70
CA ASN A 147 -7.59 -4.43 8.20
C ASN A 147 -8.74 -5.41 8.47
N ILE A 148 -8.46 -6.58 9.05
CA ILE A 148 -9.47 -7.63 9.29
C ILE A 148 -10.63 -7.16 10.18
N ASP A 149 -10.41 -6.20 11.08
CA ASP A 149 -11.42 -5.74 12.02
C ASP A 149 -12.51 -4.88 11.35
N ASN A 150 -12.22 -4.25 10.21
CA ASN A 150 -13.16 -3.37 9.51
C ASN A 150 -13.38 -3.72 8.03
N ALA A 151 -12.71 -4.72 7.50
CA ALA A 151 -12.81 -5.13 6.09
C ALA A 151 -14.25 -5.51 5.66
N ASP A 152 -15.09 -5.99 6.57
CA ASP A 152 -16.48 -6.34 6.25
C ASP A 152 -17.40 -5.13 6.04
N THR A 153 -17.01 -3.98 6.57
CA THR A 153 -17.77 -2.72 6.46
C THR A 153 -17.20 -1.73 5.46
N TYR A 154 -16.00 -2.00 4.95
CA TYR A 154 -15.34 -1.19 3.94
C TYR A 154 -15.50 -1.84 2.55
N GLU A 155 -16.13 -1.10 1.62
CA GLU A 155 -16.49 -1.65 0.30
C GLU A 155 -15.32 -1.65 -0.71
N GLY A 156 -14.29 -0.85 -0.47
CA GLY A 156 -13.24 -0.61 -1.44
C GLY A 156 -13.67 0.33 -2.59
N PHE A 157 -12.79 0.53 -3.58
CA PHE A 157 -13.08 1.27 -4.80
C PHE A 157 -12.47 0.61 -6.04
#